data_d63b6101c000f4849143ad7e9b27af83
#
_entry.id   d63b6101c000f4849143ad7e9b27af83
#
_cell.length_a   1.000
_cell.length_b   1.000
_cell.length_c   1.000
_cell.angle_alpha   90.00
_cell.angle_beta   90.00
_cell.angle_gamma   90.00
#
_symmetry.space_group_name_H-M   'P 1'
#
loop_
_entity.id
_entity.type
_entity.pdbx_description
1 polymer ?
#
loop_
_entity_poly.entity_id
_entity_poly.type
_entity_poly.pdbx_seq_one_letter_code
_entity_poly.pdbx_strand_id
1 'polypeptide(L)'
;MCIRDRPLIYYLPLSIAEARGYFKDEGLDVSIADFAGGSKALQAVVGGSADVVSGAFEHTLAMQSKGQAYRAFVLQGRAPMIGVGVSKKNLPNYKGPADLKGKKIGVTAPGSSTSMVVSFFLAKHGLKASDVSIIGVGAGAGAVTALRSGQIDAISNTDPVVSMLEMPGDIQIIVDTRTLKDTQDIFGGNMPAGCLYAPQAFIDANPNTTQALTNALVRADKWIQKAGPDEIAKIVPETYLLGDPAVYKAAIAKSLEGLSPDGMIPEDGAATALKALAAYQADFDGAKIDPSKVWTNDFARRANEKYANG
;
A
#
# COMPACT_ATOMS: atom_id res chain seq x y z
N MET A 1 -12.56 8.68 -12.97
CA MET A 1 -11.53 9.30 -12.09
C MET A 1 -10.90 8.21 -11.23
N CYS A 2 -9.60 8.26 -11.01
CA CYS A 2 -8.90 7.29 -10.16
C CYS A 2 -8.27 8.06 -9.00
N ILE A 3 -8.29 7.48 -7.78
CA ILE A 3 -7.77 8.12 -6.59
C ILE A 3 -6.62 7.31 -6.04
N ARG A 4 -5.54 7.98 -5.64
CA ARG A 4 -4.41 7.35 -4.96
C ARG A 4 -4.12 8.03 -3.62
N ASP A 5 -3.45 7.31 -2.74
CA ASP A 5 -2.68 7.91 -1.66
C ASP A 5 -1.47 8.66 -2.24
N ARG A 6 -0.80 9.47 -1.47
CA ARG A 6 0.34 10.33 -1.93
C ARG A 6 1.39 9.57 -2.75
N PRO A 7 2.31 10.29 -3.44
CA PRO A 7 3.37 9.72 -4.29
C PRO A 7 4.31 8.81 -3.49
N LEU A 8 3.91 7.54 -3.36
CA LEU A 8 4.61 6.50 -2.63
C LEU A 8 5.10 5.43 -3.57
N ILE A 9 6.21 4.76 -3.22
CA ILE A 9 6.65 3.55 -3.91
C ILE A 9 5.55 2.48 -3.91
N TYR A 10 4.71 2.46 -2.88
CA TYR A 10 3.53 1.59 -2.75
C TYR A 10 2.57 1.66 -3.96
N TYR A 11 2.44 2.84 -4.60
CA TYR A 11 1.57 3.09 -5.76
C TYR A 11 2.36 3.50 -7.01
N LEU A 12 3.64 3.17 -7.05
CA LEU A 12 4.52 3.53 -8.16
C LEU A 12 3.97 3.17 -9.54
N PRO A 13 3.36 1.98 -9.77
CA PRO A 13 2.80 1.62 -11.07
C PRO A 13 1.77 2.62 -11.59
N LEU A 14 0.88 3.15 -10.74
CA LEU A 14 -0.08 4.19 -11.15
C LEU A 14 0.64 5.45 -11.65
N SER A 15 1.65 5.90 -10.90
CA SER A 15 2.42 7.10 -11.23
C SER A 15 3.22 6.94 -12.52
N ILE A 16 3.79 5.76 -12.75
CA ILE A 16 4.48 5.44 -13.99
C ILE A 16 3.51 5.39 -15.17
N ALA A 17 2.32 4.77 -14.99
CA ALA A 17 1.31 4.72 -16.04
C ALA A 17 0.85 6.13 -16.45
N GLU A 18 0.70 7.06 -15.49
CA GLU A 18 0.37 8.47 -15.74
C GLU A 18 1.51 9.17 -16.47
N ALA A 19 2.73 9.13 -15.92
CA ALA A 19 3.89 9.85 -16.45
C ALA A 19 4.30 9.38 -17.85
N ARG A 20 4.09 8.09 -18.17
CA ARG A 20 4.37 7.52 -19.47
C ARG A 20 3.20 7.62 -20.46
N GLY A 21 2.08 8.21 -20.06
CA GLY A 21 0.92 8.38 -20.93
C GLY A 21 0.14 7.10 -21.23
N TYR A 22 0.36 6.01 -20.48
CA TYR A 22 -0.26 4.71 -20.75
C TYR A 22 -1.78 4.74 -20.65
N PHE A 23 -2.37 5.62 -19.81
CA PHE A 23 -3.81 5.81 -19.78
C PHE A 23 -4.33 6.41 -21.08
N LYS A 24 -3.64 7.41 -21.63
CA LYS A 24 -4.01 8.03 -22.91
C LYS A 24 -3.89 7.06 -24.07
N ASP A 25 -2.86 6.21 -24.06
CA ASP A 25 -2.66 5.16 -25.09
C ASP A 25 -3.83 4.15 -25.07
N GLU A 26 -4.45 3.91 -23.91
CA GLU A 26 -5.63 3.05 -23.77
C GLU A 26 -6.96 3.84 -23.96
N GLY A 27 -6.90 5.08 -24.43
CA GLY A 27 -8.07 5.91 -24.71
C GLY A 27 -8.75 6.48 -23.45
N LEU A 28 -8.04 6.55 -22.33
CA LEU A 28 -8.59 7.04 -21.06
C LEU A 28 -8.12 8.47 -20.76
N ASP A 29 -9.08 9.30 -20.31
CA ASP A 29 -8.79 10.56 -19.64
C ASP A 29 -8.97 10.35 -18.13
N VAL A 30 -7.83 10.19 -17.42
CA VAL A 30 -7.79 9.89 -16.00
C VAL A 30 -7.37 11.13 -15.21
N SER A 31 -8.19 11.50 -14.24
CA SER A 31 -7.85 12.52 -13.25
C SER A 31 -7.47 11.84 -11.94
N ILE A 32 -6.27 12.09 -11.45
CA ILE A 32 -5.75 11.50 -10.23
C ILE A 32 -5.75 12.55 -9.11
N ALA A 33 -6.40 12.21 -7.99
CA ALA A 33 -6.44 13.03 -6.79
C ALA A 33 -5.70 12.33 -5.63
N ASP A 34 -4.86 13.07 -4.92
CA ASP A 34 -4.07 12.55 -3.81
C ASP A 34 -4.77 12.77 -2.46
N PHE A 35 -4.68 11.79 -1.57
CA PHE A 35 -5.22 11.82 -0.22
C PHE A 35 -4.13 11.52 0.82
N ALA A 36 -4.39 11.85 2.08
CA ALA A 36 -3.42 11.65 3.16
C ALA A 36 -3.17 10.17 3.52
N GLY A 37 -4.02 9.24 3.06
CA GLY A 37 -3.90 7.80 3.29
C GLY A 37 -5.00 7.02 2.58
N GLY A 38 -4.76 5.73 2.31
CA GLY A 38 -5.66 4.88 1.53
C GLY A 38 -7.08 4.78 2.08
N SER A 39 -7.26 4.86 3.41
CA SER A 39 -8.60 4.93 4.01
C SER A 39 -9.36 6.20 3.64
N LYS A 40 -8.68 7.32 3.42
CA LYS A 40 -9.28 8.57 2.95
C LYS A 40 -9.65 8.50 1.47
N ALA A 41 -8.79 7.89 0.65
CA ALA A 41 -9.08 7.64 -0.75
C ALA A 41 -10.33 6.74 -0.92
N LEU A 42 -10.45 5.68 -0.12
CA LEU A 42 -11.63 4.83 -0.11
C LEU A 42 -12.91 5.62 0.26
N GLN A 43 -12.85 6.49 1.28
CA GLN A 43 -13.99 7.33 1.67
C GLN A 43 -14.50 8.21 0.51
N ALA A 44 -13.62 8.70 -0.35
CA ALA A 44 -14.01 9.50 -1.51
C ALA A 44 -14.81 8.69 -2.54
N VAL A 45 -14.46 7.41 -2.78
CA VAL A 45 -15.23 6.53 -3.67
C VAL A 45 -16.54 6.11 -3.03
N VAL A 46 -16.57 5.79 -1.74
CA VAL A 46 -17.81 5.50 -1.00
C VAL A 46 -18.77 6.71 -1.04
N GLY A 47 -18.22 7.92 -0.98
CA GLY A 47 -18.99 9.17 -1.10
C GLY A 47 -19.36 9.57 -2.53
N GLY A 48 -18.98 8.78 -3.55
CA GLY A 48 -19.31 9.04 -4.96
C GLY A 48 -18.52 10.18 -5.61
N SER A 49 -17.46 10.69 -4.97
CA SER A 49 -16.61 11.74 -5.55
C SER A 49 -15.49 11.18 -6.43
N ALA A 50 -15.37 9.87 -6.53
CA ALA A 50 -14.48 9.16 -7.43
C ALA A 50 -15.04 7.78 -7.79
N ASP A 51 -14.50 7.17 -8.84
CA ASP A 51 -15.01 5.92 -9.41
C ASP A 51 -14.16 4.71 -8.99
N VAL A 52 -12.83 4.89 -8.94
CA VAL A 52 -11.84 3.83 -8.70
C VAL A 52 -10.86 4.27 -7.63
N VAL A 53 -10.47 3.35 -6.77
CA VAL A 53 -9.43 3.56 -5.76
C VAL A 53 -8.14 2.91 -6.22
N SER A 54 -7.03 3.65 -6.17
CA SER A 54 -5.70 3.07 -6.03
C SER A 54 -5.42 3.00 -4.52
N GLY A 55 -5.53 1.82 -3.96
CA GLY A 55 -5.53 1.64 -2.51
C GLY A 55 -5.10 0.23 -2.11
N ALA A 56 -5.25 -0.07 -0.84
CA ALA A 56 -4.80 -1.33 -0.27
C ALA A 56 -5.83 -2.45 -0.47
N PHE A 57 -5.35 -3.64 -0.77
CA PHE A 57 -6.16 -4.81 -1.06
C PHE A 57 -7.12 -5.17 0.08
N GLU A 58 -6.66 -5.13 1.32
CA GLU A 58 -7.46 -5.47 2.50
C GLU A 58 -8.69 -4.58 2.69
N HIS A 59 -8.74 -3.42 2.06
CA HIS A 59 -9.92 -2.57 2.05
C HIS A 59 -11.12 -3.24 1.37
N THR A 60 -10.91 -4.09 0.36
CA THR A 60 -11.99 -4.82 -0.31
C THR A 60 -12.68 -5.79 0.64
N LEU A 61 -11.90 -6.48 1.48
CA LEU A 61 -12.41 -7.37 2.54
C LEU A 61 -13.15 -6.57 3.62
N ALA A 62 -12.58 -5.44 4.06
CA ALA A 62 -13.19 -4.56 5.04
C ALA A 62 -14.51 -3.95 4.54
N MET A 63 -14.65 -3.70 3.24
CA MET A 63 -15.91 -3.25 2.64
C MET A 63 -16.93 -4.38 2.54
N GLN A 64 -16.52 -5.59 2.19
CA GLN A 64 -17.41 -6.75 2.18
C GLN A 64 -17.98 -7.03 3.58
N SER A 65 -17.17 -6.90 4.65
CA SER A 65 -17.67 -7.05 6.03
C SER A 65 -18.79 -6.06 6.39
N LYS A 66 -18.85 -4.93 5.68
CA LYS A 66 -19.90 -3.90 5.82
C LYS A 66 -21.05 -4.07 4.80
N GLY A 67 -21.09 -5.19 4.10
CA GLY A 67 -22.10 -5.48 3.09
C GLY A 67 -21.93 -4.71 1.77
N GLN A 68 -20.74 -4.14 1.52
CA GLN A 68 -20.45 -3.41 0.29
C GLN A 68 -19.52 -4.23 -0.61
N ALA A 69 -19.94 -4.47 -1.86
CA ALA A 69 -19.19 -5.25 -2.83
C ALA A 69 -18.16 -4.36 -3.55
N TYR A 70 -16.89 -4.51 -3.16
CA TYR A 70 -15.74 -3.94 -3.84
C TYR A 70 -14.84 -5.04 -4.37
N ARG A 71 -14.23 -4.84 -5.53
CA ARG A 71 -13.40 -5.85 -6.17
C ARG A 71 -12.10 -5.26 -6.70
N ALA A 72 -10.96 -5.87 -6.33
CA ALA A 72 -9.66 -5.58 -6.90
C ALA A 72 -9.52 -6.25 -8.27
N PHE A 73 -8.93 -5.56 -9.26
CA PHE A 73 -8.85 -6.05 -10.63
C PHE A 73 -7.45 -5.94 -11.26
N VAL A 74 -6.51 -5.26 -10.61
CA VAL A 74 -5.08 -5.25 -10.97
C VAL A 74 -4.23 -4.93 -9.75
N LEU A 75 -3.15 -5.69 -9.56
CA LEU A 75 -2.22 -5.52 -8.45
C LEU A 75 -1.10 -4.56 -8.83
N GLN A 76 -0.68 -3.70 -7.91
CA GLN A 76 0.48 -2.81 -8.02
C GLN A 76 1.64 -3.29 -7.15
N GLY A 77 1.32 -3.88 -6.00
CA GLY A 77 2.30 -4.37 -5.04
C GLY A 77 1.89 -5.73 -4.48
N ARG A 78 2.80 -6.69 -4.50
CA ARG A 78 2.63 -8.06 -3.96
C ARG A 78 3.19 -8.24 -2.56
N ALA A 79 3.72 -7.15 -1.97
CA ALA A 79 4.10 -7.02 -0.57
C ALA A 79 3.64 -5.66 -0.05
N PRO A 80 3.34 -5.51 1.26
CA PRO A 80 2.91 -4.22 1.83
C PRO A 80 3.95 -3.11 1.71
N MET A 81 5.23 -3.44 1.61
CA MET A 81 6.35 -2.48 1.51
C MET A 81 6.31 -1.42 2.63
N ILE A 82 5.92 -1.84 3.82
CA ILE A 82 5.80 -1.02 5.02
C ILE A 82 6.89 -1.39 6.01
N GLY A 83 7.57 -0.38 6.56
CA GLY A 83 8.48 -0.53 7.69
C GLY A 83 7.85 0.01 8.97
N VAL A 84 7.99 -0.74 10.07
CA VAL A 84 7.69 -0.23 11.41
C VAL A 84 9.02 0.00 12.12
N GLY A 85 9.24 1.25 12.55
CA GLY A 85 10.47 1.64 13.23
C GLY A 85 10.17 2.35 14.55
N VAL A 86 10.97 2.06 15.57
CA VAL A 86 10.96 2.76 16.84
C VAL A 86 12.01 3.86 16.86
N SER A 87 11.66 5.03 17.39
CA SER A 87 12.58 6.16 17.54
C SER A 87 13.71 5.81 18.51
N LYS A 88 14.96 5.81 18.04
CA LYS A 88 16.11 5.62 18.94
C LYS A 88 16.27 6.76 19.95
N LYS A 89 15.76 7.95 19.62
CA LYS A 89 15.77 9.10 20.52
C LYS A 89 14.76 8.94 21.66
N ASN A 90 13.50 8.55 21.34
CA ASN A 90 12.42 8.48 22.33
C ASN A 90 12.37 7.12 23.05
N LEU A 91 12.86 6.06 22.40
CA LEU A 91 12.89 4.68 22.92
C LEU A 91 14.32 4.10 22.81
N PRO A 92 15.33 4.74 23.44
CA PRO A 92 16.73 4.31 23.30
C PRO A 92 16.99 2.91 23.87
N ASN A 93 16.16 2.44 24.76
CA ASN A 93 16.27 1.15 25.44
C ASN A 93 15.20 0.15 25.00
N TYR A 94 14.66 0.30 23.78
CA TYR A 94 13.66 -0.63 23.24
C TYR A 94 14.17 -2.07 23.25
N LYS A 95 13.44 -2.97 23.88
CA LYS A 95 13.77 -4.39 24.01
C LYS A 95 12.75 -5.32 23.37
N GLY A 96 11.54 -4.83 23.12
CA GLY A 96 10.49 -5.65 22.53
C GLY A 96 9.11 -4.97 22.49
N PRO A 97 8.12 -5.68 21.94
CA PRO A 97 6.78 -5.12 21.68
C PRO A 97 6.09 -4.54 22.91
N ALA A 98 6.35 -5.08 24.11
CA ALA A 98 5.78 -4.58 25.36
C ALA A 98 6.14 -3.11 25.66
N ASP A 99 7.30 -2.65 25.17
CA ASP A 99 7.76 -1.27 25.38
C ASP A 99 6.94 -0.25 24.55
N LEU A 100 6.13 -0.72 23.61
CA LEU A 100 5.22 0.13 22.83
C LEU A 100 3.95 0.52 23.61
N LYS A 101 3.68 -0.13 24.74
CA LYS A 101 2.48 0.18 25.54
C LYS A 101 2.50 1.65 26.00
N GLY A 102 1.39 2.36 25.75
CA GLY A 102 1.23 3.79 26.05
C GLY A 102 1.97 4.71 25.07
N LYS A 103 2.62 4.20 24.03
CA LYS A 103 3.40 4.99 23.06
C LYS A 103 2.54 5.52 21.91
N LYS A 104 3.03 6.57 21.29
CA LYS A 104 2.43 7.20 20.11
C LYS A 104 3.06 6.63 18.85
N ILE A 105 2.26 5.97 18.03
CA ILE A 105 2.71 5.38 16.77
C ILE A 105 2.13 6.16 15.60
N GLY A 106 2.99 6.78 14.81
CA GLY A 106 2.60 7.46 13.59
C GLY A 106 2.29 6.49 12.47
N VAL A 107 1.19 6.72 11.75
CA VAL A 107 0.78 5.97 10.55
C VAL A 107 0.42 6.95 9.45
N THR A 108 0.28 6.51 8.19
CA THR A 108 -0.17 7.44 7.13
C THR A 108 -1.54 8.03 7.45
N ALA A 109 -2.50 7.18 7.77
CA ALA A 109 -3.79 7.55 8.33
C ALA A 109 -4.34 6.37 9.15
N PRO A 110 -5.13 6.59 10.21
CA PRO A 110 -5.85 5.52 10.88
C PRO A 110 -6.74 4.76 9.88
N GLY A 111 -6.72 3.41 9.95
CA GLY A 111 -7.44 2.53 9.03
C GLY A 111 -6.78 2.30 7.66
N SER A 112 -5.60 2.85 7.40
CA SER A 112 -4.77 2.51 6.25
C SER A 112 -3.88 1.30 6.53
N SER A 113 -3.24 0.72 5.49
CA SER A 113 -2.36 -0.46 5.62
C SER A 113 -1.25 -0.29 6.64
N THR A 114 -0.70 0.92 6.79
CA THR A 114 0.31 1.23 7.81
C THR A 114 -0.25 1.05 9.23
N SER A 115 -1.53 1.39 9.44
CA SER A 115 -2.23 1.11 10.70
C SER A 115 -2.50 -0.39 10.86
N MET A 116 -2.86 -1.09 9.78
CA MET A 116 -3.08 -2.53 9.78
C MET A 116 -1.81 -3.30 10.16
N VAL A 117 -0.67 -3.00 9.53
CA VAL A 117 0.60 -3.70 9.80
C VAL A 117 1.02 -3.57 11.26
N VAL A 118 0.96 -2.37 11.84
CA VAL A 118 1.31 -2.20 13.24
C VAL A 118 0.29 -2.86 14.18
N SER A 119 -1.00 -2.81 13.86
CA SER A 119 -2.04 -3.43 14.68
C SER A 119 -1.93 -4.96 14.65
N PHE A 120 -1.64 -5.54 13.49
CA PHE A 120 -1.35 -6.97 13.36
C PHE A 120 -0.10 -7.37 14.16
N PHE A 121 0.98 -6.59 14.08
CA PHE A 121 2.19 -6.82 14.86
C PHE A 121 1.90 -6.79 16.37
N LEU A 122 1.16 -5.79 16.85
CA LEU A 122 0.77 -5.68 18.25
C LEU A 122 -0.05 -6.90 18.70
N ALA A 123 -1.07 -7.28 17.93
CA ALA A 123 -1.92 -8.44 18.22
C ALA A 123 -1.12 -9.75 18.28
N LYS A 124 -0.18 -9.96 17.36
CA LYS A 124 0.71 -11.13 17.35
C LYS A 124 1.56 -11.26 18.63
N HIS A 125 1.78 -10.14 19.33
CA HIS A 125 2.53 -10.08 20.58
C HIS A 125 1.64 -9.84 21.82
N GLY A 126 0.35 -10.09 21.72
CA GLY A 126 -0.60 -10.02 22.83
C GLY A 126 -0.99 -8.59 23.26
N LEU A 127 -0.68 -7.60 22.43
CA LEU A 127 -1.09 -6.20 22.64
C LEU A 127 -2.32 -5.87 21.80
N LYS A 128 -3.12 -4.92 22.29
CA LYS A 128 -4.29 -4.40 21.56
C LYS A 128 -3.95 -3.07 20.90
N ALA A 129 -4.67 -2.70 19.86
CA ALA A 129 -4.55 -1.37 19.27
C ALA A 129 -4.82 -0.24 20.28
N SER A 130 -5.67 -0.49 21.29
CA SER A 130 -5.95 0.42 22.41
C SER A 130 -4.81 0.58 23.41
N ASP A 131 -3.79 -0.29 23.38
CA ASP A 131 -2.61 -0.15 24.24
C ASP A 131 -1.63 0.92 23.75
N VAL A 132 -1.85 1.47 22.54
CA VAL A 132 -1.03 2.52 21.91
C VAL A 132 -1.92 3.66 21.41
N SER A 133 -1.30 4.81 21.08
CA SER A 133 -1.99 5.90 20.40
C SER A 133 -1.61 5.91 18.92
N ILE A 134 -2.54 5.59 18.03
CA ILE A 134 -2.35 5.63 16.58
C ILE A 134 -2.60 7.05 16.09
N ILE A 135 -1.58 7.67 15.48
CA ILE A 135 -1.61 9.08 15.04
C ILE A 135 -1.37 9.15 13.53
N GLY A 136 -2.27 9.82 12.81
CA GLY A 136 -2.08 10.09 11.38
C GLY A 136 -1.02 11.18 11.17
N VAL A 137 0.09 10.83 10.51
CA VAL A 137 1.20 11.74 10.21
C VAL A 137 1.42 11.93 8.71
N GLY A 138 0.61 11.25 7.87
CA GLY A 138 0.78 11.25 6.42
C GLY A 138 1.98 10.41 5.97
N ALA A 139 2.37 10.59 4.70
CA ALA A 139 3.38 9.80 4.01
C ALA A 139 4.47 10.66 3.35
N GLY A 140 4.79 11.79 3.90
CA GLY A 140 5.77 12.73 3.35
C GLY A 140 6.69 13.31 4.43
N ALA A 141 7.34 14.44 4.14
CA ALA A 141 8.28 15.12 5.03
C ALA A 141 7.72 15.39 6.43
N GLY A 142 6.40 15.61 6.55
CA GLY A 142 5.72 15.79 7.84
C GLY A 142 5.84 14.58 8.76
N ALA A 143 5.81 13.36 8.22
CA ALA A 143 5.99 12.13 8.98
C ALA A 143 7.42 12.00 9.54
N VAL A 144 8.42 12.35 8.72
CA VAL A 144 9.84 12.41 9.14
C VAL A 144 10.01 13.42 10.28
N THR A 145 9.44 14.61 10.12
CA THR A 145 9.51 15.68 11.13
C THR A 145 8.83 15.26 12.42
N ALA A 146 7.66 14.62 12.36
CA ALA A 146 6.91 14.17 13.53
C ALA A 146 7.74 13.20 14.40
N LEU A 147 8.50 12.28 13.78
CA LEU A 147 9.37 11.39 14.53
C LEU A 147 10.58 12.11 15.11
N ARG A 148 11.29 12.90 14.30
CA ARG A 148 12.51 13.62 14.73
C ARG A 148 12.24 14.64 15.83
N SER A 149 11.09 15.31 15.79
CA SER A 149 10.66 16.23 16.83
C SER A 149 10.16 15.58 18.13
N GLY A 150 9.93 14.26 18.11
CA GLY A 150 9.42 13.52 19.27
C GLY A 150 7.90 13.62 19.46
N GLN A 151 7.15 14.03 18.43
CA GLN A 151 5.69 14.02 18.46
C GLN A 151 5.13 12.58 18.46
N ILE A 152 5.88 11.63 17.88
CA ILE A 152 5.61 10.20 17.88
C ILE A 152 6.84 9.43 18.34
N ASP A 153 6.62 8.25 18.94
CA ASP A 153 7.65 7.39 19.51
C ASP A 153 8.06 6.26 18.55
N ALA A 154 7.17 5.89 17.67
CA ALA A 154 7.38 4.91 16.61
C ALA A 154 6.62 5.33 15.35
N ILE A 155 6.98 4.74 14.23
CA ILE A 155 6.33 5.02 12.95
C ILE A 155 6.10 3.72 12.18
N SER A 156 4.93 3.60 11.55
CA SER A 156 4.62 2.63 10.50
C SER A 156 4.35 3.39 9.21
N ASN A 157 5.21 3.26 8.23
CA ASN A 157 5.11 4.03 6.99
C ASN A 157 5.71 3.26 5.82
N THR A 158 5.60 3.83 4.64
CA THR A 158 6.17 3.32 3.40
C THR A 158 7.43 4.11 3.03
N ASP A 159 8.20 3.62 2.08
CA ASP A 159 9.27 4.38 1.48
C ASP A 159 8.72 5.53 0.58
N PRO A 160 9.45 6.65 0.50
CA PRO A 160 10.82 6.89 1.02
C PRO A 160 10.91 7.32 2.50
N VAL A 161 9.79 7.53 3.20
CA VAL A 161 9.79 8.00 4.61
C VAL A 161 10.60 7.06 5.52
N VAL A 162 10.40 5.74 5.37
CA VAL A 162 11.13 4.74 6.20
C VAL A 162 12.62 4.83 5.95
N SER A 163 13.07 4.85 4.69
CA SER A 163 14.49 4.96 4.34
C SER A 163 15.11 6.27 4.80
N MET A 164 14.38 7.39 4.74
CA MET A 164 14.84 8.69 5.26
C MET A 164 15.09 8.71 6.77
N LEU A 165 14.46 7.81 7.51
CA LEU A 165 14.65 7.67 8.95
C LEU A 165 15.61 6.52 9.31
N GLU A 166 15.62 5.46 8.52
CA GLU A 166 16.46 4.28 8.73
C GLU A 166 17.93 4.56 8.42
N MET A 167 18.22 5.16 7.25
CA MET A 167 19.59 5.37 6.77
C MET A 167 20.44 6.27 7.71
N PRO A 168 19.92 7.40 8.23
CA PRO A 168 20.67 8.19 9.21
C PRO A 168 20.64 7.59 10.62
N GLY A 169 19.89 6.50 10.84
CA GLY A 169 19.81 5.82 12.12
C GLY A 169 18.84 6.43 13.14
N ASP A 170 17.86 7.21 12.70
CA ASP A 170 16.83 7.79 13.57
C ASP A 170 15.92 6.72 14.18
N ILE A 171 15.71 5.61 13.46
CA ILE A 171 14.87 4.50 13.89
C ILE A 171 15.64 3.17 13.95
N GLN A 172 15.09 2.26 14.76
CA GLN A 172 15.36 0.83 14.69
C GLN A 172 14.15 0.16 14.05
N ILE A 173 14.34 -0.52 12.92
CA ILE A 173 13.27 -1.30 12.28
C ILE A 173 12.93 -2.51 13.16
N ILE A 174 11.65 -2.71 13.42
CA ILE A 174 11.10 -3.83 14.21
C ILE A 174 10.15 -4.71 13.41
N VAL A 175 9.60 -4.20 12.30
CA VAL A 175 8.85 -4.94 11.28
C VAL A 175 9.28 -4.39 9.93
N ASP A 176 9.61 -5.27 9.00
CA ASP A 176 9.91 -4.90 7.61
C ASP A 176 9.08 -5.79 6.68
N THR A 177 8.28 -5.20 5.81
CA THR A 177 7.51 -5.91 4.79
C THR A 177 7.87 -5.44 3.38
N ARG A 178 9.10 -4.90 3.22
CA ARG A 178 9.60 -4.42 1.92
C ARG A 178 10.07 -5.56 1.02
N THR A 179 10.35 -6.73 1.59
CA THR A 179 10.69 -7.94 0.85
C THR A 179 9.56 -8.97 0.89
N LEU A 180 9.53 -9.86 -0.11
CA LEU A 180 8.55 -10.96 -0.14
C LEU A 180 8.78 -11.93 1.00
N LYS A 181 10.05 -12.26 1.27
CA LYS A 181 10.42 -13.17 2.35
C LYS A 181 9.92 -12.66 3.70
N ASP A 182 10.25 -11.42 4.04
CA ASP A 182 9.86 -10.84 5.32
C ASP A 182 8.33 -10.69 5.44
N THR A 183 7.67 -10.38 4.32
CA THR A 183 6.20 -10.36 4.25
C THR A 183 5.61 -11.74 4.57
N GLN A 184 6.12 -12.81 3.97
CA GLN A 184 5.67 -14.18 4.24
C GLN A 184 5.96 -14.61 5.68
N ASP A 185 7.11 -14.25 6.23
CA ASP A 185 7.48 -14.54 7.63
C ASP A 185 6.54 -13.84 8.63
N ILE A 186 6.07 -12.65 8.29
CA ILE A 186 5.16 -11.86 9.14
C ILE A 186 3.73 -12.36 9.02
N PHE A 187 3.20 -12.51 7.81
CA PHE A 187 1.78 -12.79 7.55
C PHE A 187 1.48 -14.29 7.36
N GLY A 188 2.49 -15.12 7.13
CA GLY A 188 2.34 -16.55 6.90
C GLY A 188 1.86 -16.91 5.49
N GLY A 189 2.01 -16.02 4.52
CA GLY A 189 1.61 -16.20 3.12
C GLY A 189 1.82 -14.93 2.29
N ASN A 190 1.40 -14.97 1.03
CA ASN A 190 1.43 -13.80 0.17
C ASN A 190 0.43 -12.74 0.67
N MET A 191 0.88 -11.50 0.81
CA MET A 191 0.05 -10.38 1.27
C MET A 191 -0.05 -9.34 0.17
N PRO A 192 -1.09 -9.41 -0.70
CA PRO A 192 -1.30 -8.39 -1.73
C PRO A 192 -1.51 -7.02 -1.09
N ALA A 193 -0.99 -6.00 -1.73
CA ALA A 193 -0.90 -4.66 -1.16
C ALA A 193 -1.61 -3.62 -2.06
N GLY A 194 -0.87 -2.71 -2.67
CA GLY A 194 -1.44 -1.72 -3.58
C GLY A 194 -2.15 -2.38 -4.76
N CYS A 195 -3.37 -1.97 -5.04
CA CYS A 195 -4.15 -2.45 -6.18
C CYS A 195 -5.12 -1.37 -6.67
N LEU A 196 -5.65 -1.51 -7.88
CA LEU A 196 -6.87 -0.80 -8.26
C LEU A 196 -8.06 -1.66 -7.88
N TYR A 197 -9.03 -1.03 -7.22
CA TYR A 197 -10.32 -1.64 -6.90
C TYR A 197 -11.45 -0.62 -7.03
N ALA A 198 -12.65 -1.13 -7.28
CA ALA A 198 -13.86 -0.31 -7.45
C ALA A 198 -15.10 -1.05 -6.90
N PRO A 199 -16.24 -0.34 -6.73
CA PRO A 199 -17.50 -1.02 -6.52
C PRO A 199 -17.77 -2.03 -7.63
N GLN A 200 -18.31 -3.20 -7.30
CA GLN A 200 -18.65 -4.23 -8.31
C GLN A 200 -19.55 -3.67 -9.41
N ALA A 201 -20.53 -2.85 -9.04
CA ALA A 201 -21.42 -2.21 -9.99
C ALA A 201 -20.69 -1.32 -11.02
N PHE A 202 -19.60 -0.65 -10.64
CA PHE A 202 -18.79 0.11 -11.58
C PHE A 202 -18.10 -0.82 -12.58
N ILE A 203 -17.50 -1.91 -12.11
CA ILE A 203 -16.79 -2.88 -12.95
C ILE A 203 -17.76 -3.51 -13.97
N ASP A 204 -18.94 -3.90 -13.53
CA ASP A 204 -19.97 -4.52 -14.36
C ASP A 204 -20.51 -3.56 -15.43
N ALA A 205 -20.70 -2.29 -15.07
CA ALA A 205 -21.18 -1.26 -15.98
C ALA A 205 -20.08 -0.76 -16.94
N ASN A 206 -18.81 -0.88 -16.58
CA ASN A 206 -17.68 -0.29 -17.31
C ASN A 206 -16.54 -1.30 -17.57
N PRO A 207 -16.81 -2.49 -18.15
CA PRO A 207 -15.78 -3.53 -18.31
C PRO A 207 -14.64 -3.10 -19.24
N ASN A 208 -14.93 -2.30 -20.28
CA ASN A 208 -13.89 -1.79 -21.18
C ASN A 208 -12.98 -0.77 -20.50
N THR A 209 -13.54 0.14 -19.69
CA THR A 209 -12.76 1.09 -18.89
C THR A 209 -11.89 0.37 -17.86
N THR A 210 -12.44 -0.65 -17.19
CA THR A 210 -11.70 -1.49 -16.23
C THR A 210 -10.55 -2.22 -16.92
N GLN A 211 -10.77 -2.76 -18.13
CA GLN A 211 -9.71 -3.39 -18.92
C GLN A 211 -8.64 -2.38 -19.34
N ALA A 212 -9.01 -1.19 -19.80
CA ALA A 212 -8.08 -0.16 -20.22
C ALA A 212 -7.21 0.35 -19.05
N LEU A 213 -7.81 0.55 -17.86
CA LEU A 213 -7.07 0.86 -16.62
C LEU A 213 -6.06 -0.26 -16.29
N THR A 214 -6.50 -1.52 -16.36
CA THR A 214 -5.65 -2.68 -16.11
C THR A 214 -4.50 -2.77 -17.11
N ASN A 215 -4.77 -2.55 -18.39
CA ASN A 215 -3.75 -2.53 -19.44
C ASN A 215 -2.65 -1.51 -19.14
N ALA A 216 -3.02 -0.29 -18.78
CA ALA A 216 -2.07 0.76 -18.44
C ALA A 216 -1.20 0.39 -17.23
N LEU A 217 -1.79 -0.22 -16.20
CA LEU A 217 -1.05 -0.64 -15.00
C LEU A 217 -0.11 -1.80 -15.28
N VAL A 218 -0.55 -2.84 -16.00
CA VAL A 218 0.30 -3.99 -16.36
C VAL A 218 1.50 -3.55 -17.22
N ARG A 219 1.32 -2.58 -18.12
CA ARG A 219 2.43 -1.97 -18.87
C ARG A 219 3.41 -1.27 -17.93
N ALA A 220 2.91 -0.53 -16.95
CA ALA A 220 3.75 0.13 -15.95
C ALA A 220 4.49 -0.87 -15.06
N ASP A 221 3.83 -1.92 -14.59
CA ASP A 221 4.44 -3.00 -13.83
C ASP A 221 5.62 -3.62 -14.60
N LYS A 222 5.37 -4.03 -15.84
CA LYS A 222 6.40 -4.62 -16.72
C LYS A 222 7.56 -3.67 -16.99
N TRP A 223 7.27 -2.38 -17.19
CA TRP A 223 8.32 -1.37 -17.40
C TRP A 223 9.18 -1.20 -16.14
N ILE A 224 8.57 -1.13 -14.95
CA ILE A 224 9.29 -1.00 -13.69
C ILE A 224 10.27 -2.16 -13.46
N GLN A 225 9.89 -3.39 -13.84
CA GLN A 225 10.78 -4.56 -13.70
C GLN A 225 12.03 -4.48 -14.59
N LYS A 226 11.95 -3.73 -15.69
CA LYS A 226 13.07 -3.55 -16.64
C LYS A 226 13.88 -2.29 -16.36
N ALA A 227 13.23 -1.25 -15.85
CA ALA A 227 13.85 0.00 -15.48
C ALA A 227 14.62 -0.14 -14.17
N GLY A 228 15.78 0.43 -14.06
CA GLY A 228 16.50 0.53 -12.80
C GLY A 228 16.00 1.71 -11.96
N PRO A 229 16.42 1.79 -10.68
CA PRO A 229 16.07 2.90 -9.80
C PRO A 229 16.41 4.29 -10.39
N ASP A 230 17.47 4.39 -11.18
CA ASP A 230 17.87 5.64 -11.83
C ASP A 230 16.87 6.12 -12.89
N GLU A 231 16.33 5.20 -13.68
CA GLU A 231 15.33 5.56 -14.71
C GLU A 231 13.98 5.90 -14.07
N ILE A 232 13.58 5.16 -13.03
CA ILE A 232 12.37 5.43 -12.28
C ILE A 232 12.44 6.83 -11.65
N ALA A 233 13.56 7.16 -10.98
CA ALA A 233 13.74 8.45 -10.32
C ALA A 233 13.72 9.65 -11.28
N LYS A 234 14.03 9.47 -12.57
CA LYS A 234 13.95 10.52 -13.60
C LYS A 234 12.52 10.80 -14.08
N ILE A 235 11.64 9.82 -13.98
CA ILE A 235 10.27 9.89 -14.54
C ILE A 235 9.27 10.38 -13.50
N VAL A 236 9.46 10.00 -12.23
CA VAL A 236 8.55 10.42 -11.16
C VAL A 236 8.65 11.92 -10.89
N PRO A 237 7.57 12.59 -10.48
CA PRO A 237 7.62 13.98 -10.07
C PRO A 237 8.63 14.23 -8.95
N GLU A 238 9.27 15.42 -8.94
CA GLU A 238 10.28 15.78 -7.94
C GLU A 238 9.78 15.64 -6.50
N THR A 239 8.49 15.87 -6.27
CA THR A 239 7.84 15.70 -4.96
C THR A 239 7.96 14.29 -4.38
N TYR A 240 8.18 13.26 -5.22
CA TYR A 240 8.38 11.87 -4.79
C TYR A 240 9.73 11.66 -4.13
N LEU A 241 10.72 12.45 -4.51
CA LEU A 241 12.10 12.32 -4.05
C LEU A 241 12.28 12.85 -2.61
N LEU A 242 11.29 13.56 -2.07
CA LEU A 242 11.32 14.22 -0.75
C LEU A 242 12.61 15.03 -0.50
N GLY A 243 13.22 15.55 -1.58
CA GLY A 243 14.45 16.34 -1.53
C GLY A 243 15.74 15.52 -1.51
N ASP A 244 15.68 14.17 -1.55
CA ASP A 244 16.86 13.31 -1.56
C ASP A 244 16.74 12.18 -2.61
N PRO A 245 17.21 12.42 -3.85
CA PRO A 245 17.18 11.42 -4.90
C PRO A 245 17.97 10.14 -4.58
N ALA A 246 19.03 10.23 -3.78
CA ALA A 246 19.85 9.07 -3.45
C ALA A 246 19.09 8.13 -2.50
N VAL A 247 18.45 8.67 -1.48
CA VAL A 247 17.57 7.91 -0.57
C VAL A 247 16.40 7.29 -1.35
N TYR A 248 15.77 8.04 -2.27
CA TYR A 248 14.68 7.52 -3.08
C TYR A 248 15.09 6.32 -3.95
N LYS A 249 16.25 6.41 -4.62
CA LYS A 249 16.80 5.30 -5.42
C LYS A 249 17.11 4.06 -4.57
N ALA A 250 17.71 4.26 -3.40
CA ALA A 250 17.97 3.17 -2.45
C ALA A 250 16.66 2.52 -1.96
N ALA A 251 15.64 3.32 -1.70
CA ALA A 251 14.31 2.86 -1.30
C ALA A 251 13.64 2.02 -2.40
N ILE A 252 13.71 2.47 -3.67
CA ILE A 252 13.21 1.68 -4.82
C ILE A 252 13.96 0.36 -4.91
N ALA A 253 15.29 0.36 -4.86
CA ALA A 253 16.10 -0.85 -4.97
C ALA A 253 15.71 -1.88 -3.89
N LYS A 254 15.43 -1.43 -2.67
CA LYS A 254 15.03 -2.27 -1.54
C LYS A 254 13.61 -2.84 -1.70
N SER A 255 12.69 -2.09 -2.34
CA SER A 255 11.28 -2.43 -2.44
C SER A 255 10.88 -3.02 -3.80
N LEU A 256 11.80 -3.11 -4.76
CA LEU A 256 11.50 -3.46 -6.15
C LEU A 256 10.82 -4.82 -6.27
N GLU A 257 11.27 -5.82 -5.51
CA GLU A 257 10.63 -7.14 -5.53
C GLU A 257 9.22 -7.15 -4.94
N GLY A 258 8.89 -6.17 -4.11
CA GLY A 258 7.55 -5.99 -3.56
C GLY A 258 6.55 -5.42 -4.56
N LEU A 259 7.01 -4.81 -5.66
CA LEU A 259 6.15 -4.35 -6.75
C LEU A 259 5.67 -5.52 -7.61
N SER A 260 4.47 -5.41 -8.13
CA SER A 260 3.91 -6.44 -9.01
C SER A 260 4.68 -6.49 -10.33
N PRO A 261 5.01 -7.69 -10.85
CA PRO A 261 5.62 -7.81 -12.17
C PRO A 261 4.61 -7.80 -13.33
N ASP A 262 3.33 -8.07 -13.05
CA ASP A 262 2.33 -8.41 -14.06
C ASP A 262 0.88 -8.06 -13.72
N GLY A 263 0.65 -7.41 -12.60
CA GLY A 263 -0.70 -7.03 -12.15
C GLY A 263 -1.54 -8.18 -11.57
N MET A 264 -1.00 -9.40 -11.48
CA MET A 264 -1.74 -10.58 -11.01
C MET A 264 -1.81 -10.63 -9.49
N ILE A 265 -3.00 -10.87 -8.94
CA ILE A 265 -3.24 -11.04 -7.51
C ILE A 265 -2.95 -12.51 -7.15
N PRO A 266 -2.09 -12.80 -6.13
CA PRO A 266 -1.83 -14.16 -5.66
C PRO A 266 -3.11 -14.84 -5.18
N GLU A 267 -3.31 -16.11 -5.54
CA GLU A 267 -4.53 -16.87 -5.22
C GLU A 267 -4.76 -17.02 -3.70
N ASP A 268 -3.68 -17.19 -2.92
CA ASP A 268 -3.70 -17.27 -1.46
C ASP A 268 -3.78 -15.91 -0.78
N GLY A 269 -3.58 -14.81 -1.52
CA GLY A 269 -3.44 -13.46 -0.98
C GLY A 269 -4.67 -12.99 -0.23
N ALA A 270 -5.86 -13.24 -0.77
CA ALA A 270 -7.11 -12.84 -0.12
C ALA A 270 -7.32 -13.57 1.22
N ALA A 271 -6.94 -14.85 1.31
CA ALA A 271 -7.02 -15.63 2.54
C ALA A 271 -6.01 -15.13 3.60
N THR A 272 -4.80 -14.76 3.17
CA THR A 272 -3.77 -14.17 4.05
C THR A 272 -4.23 -12.81 4.59
N ALA A 273 -4.76 -11.94 3.73
CA ALA A 273 -5.27 -10.63 4.13
C ALA A 273 -6.47 -10.75 5.08
N LEU A 274 -7.37 -11.73 4.85
CA LEU A 274 -8.50 -12.02 5.74
C LEU A 274 -8.02 -12.42 7.14
N LYS A 275 -7.04 -13.33 7.23
CA LYS A 275 -6.43 -13.73 8.52
C LYS A 275 -5.79 -12.54 9.23
N ALA A 276 -5.08 -11.69 8.48
CA ALA A 276 -4.46 -10.50 9.05
C ALA A 276 -5.49 -9.54 9.64
N LEU A 277 -6.59 -9.26 8.94
CA LEU A 277 -7.68 -8.42 9.43
C LEU A 277 -8.34 -9.00 10.69
N ALA A 278 -8.68 -10.29 10.66
CA ALA A 278 -9.33 -10.97 11.78
C ALA A 278 -8.46 -11.01 13.05
N ALA A 279 -7.14 -10.95 12.91
CA ALA A 279 -6.22 -11.03 14.05
C ALA A 279 -6.26 -9.79 14.96
N TYR A 280 -6.59 -8.61 14.43
CA TYR A 280 -6.53 -7.37 15.21
C TYR A 280 -7.85 -6.57 15.28
N GLN A 281 -8.78 -6.83 14.37
CA GLN A 281 -10.03 -6.07 14.28
C GLN A 281 -11.15 -6.83 15.01
N ALA A 282 -11.44 -6.42 16.24
CA ALA A 282 -12.37 -7.14 17.13
C ALA A 282 -13.81 -7.30 16.57
N ASP A 283 -14.27 -6.31 15.78
CA ASP A 283 -15.61 -6.32 15.19
C ASP A 283 -15.64 -6.90 13.76
N PHE A 284 -14.53 -7.50 13.32
CA PHE A 284 -14.41 -8.08 11.99
C PHE A 284 -14.88 -9.53 11.98
N ASP A 285 -16.09 -9.76 11.45
CA ASP A 285 -16.65 -11.10 11.29
C ASP A 285 -16.15 -11.75 10.00
N GLY A 286 -14.97 -12.36 10.07
CA GLY A 286 -14.36 -13.05 8.93
C GLY A 286 -15.17 -14.22 8.40
N ALA A 287 -16.09 -14.79 9.20
CA ALA A 287 -16.95 -15.89 8.78
C ALA A 287 -18.00 -15.47 7.73
N LYS A 288 -18.31 -14.19 7.66
CA LYS A 288 -19.23 -13.62 6.64
C LYS A 288 -18.54 -13.22 5.34
N ILE A 289 -17.21 -13.34 5.28
CA ILE A 289 -16.43 -12.90 4.14
C ILE A 289 -16.15 -14.06 3.21
N ASP A 290 -16.49 -13.86 1.94
CA ASP A 290 -16.05 -14.73 0.85
C ASP A 290 -14.85 -14.07 0.14
N PRO A 291 -13.61 -14.52 0.46
CA PRO A 291 -12.42 -13.88 -0.11
C PRO A 291 -12.30 -14.06 -1.63
N SER A 292 -13.03 -15.01 -2.24
CA SER A 292 -13.02 -15.19 -3.68
C SER A 292 -13.75 -14.09 -4.45
N LYS A 293 -14.64 -13.33 -3.76
CA LYS A 293 -15.46 -12.30 -4.38
C LYS A 293 -14.83 -10.92 -4.38
N VAL A 294 -13.73 -10.71 -3.67
CA VAL A 294 -13.12 -9.38 -3.51
C VAL A 294 -12.04 -9.06 -4.54
N TRP A 295 -11.77 -9.97 -5.48
CA TRP A 295 -10.77 -9.77 -6.51
C TRP A 295 -11.07 -10.58 -7.79
N THR A 296 -10.37 -10.22 -8.89
CA THR A 296 -10.33 -11.00 -10.13
C THR A 296 -9.01 -10.76 -10.87
N ASN A 297 -8.50 -11.81 -11.52
CA ASN A 297 -7.36 -11.73 -12.41
C ASN A 297 -7.75 -11.69 -13.91
N ASP A 298 -9.04 -11.67 -14.23
CA ASP A 298 -9.50 -11.77 -15.63
C ASP A 298 -8.98 -10.61 -16.49
N PHE A 299 -8.98 -9.39 -15.94
CA PHE A 299 -8.48 -8.22 -16.63
C PHE A 299 -6.95 -8.23 -16.76
N ALA A 300 -6.24 -8.58 -15.68
CA ALA A 300 -4.78 -8.65 -15.67
C ALA A 300 -4.27 -9.76 -16.60
N ARG A 301 -4.95 -10.91 -16.68
CA ARG A 301 -4.62 -11.99 -17.61
C ARG A 301 -4.70 -11.53 -19.07
N ARG A 302 -5.82 -10.89 -19.47
CA ARG A 302 -5.99 -10.32 -20.80
C ARG A 302 -4.96 -9.23 -21.11
N ALA A 303 -4.63 -8.38 -20.13
CA ALA A 303 -3.61 -7.36 -20.29
C ALA A 303 -2.22 -7.99 -20.54
N ASN A 304 -1.89 -9.07 -19.81
CA ASN A 304 -0.64 -9.80 -20.01
C ASN A 304 -0.54 -10.47 -21.37
N GLU A 305 -1.64 -11.01 -21.89
CA GLU A 305 -1.73 -11.56 -23.24
C GLU A 305 -1.50 -10.45 -24.30
N LYS A 306 -2.20 -9.30 -24.15
CA LYS A 306 -2.06 -8.13 -25.05
C LYS A 306 -0.63 -7.60 -25.08
N TYR A 307 0.06 -7.58 -23.95
CA TYR A 307 1.41 -7.01 -23.79
C TYR A 307 2.46 -8.08 -23.46
N ALA A 308 2.33 -9.27 -24.04
CA ALA A 308 3.28 -10.37 -23.81
C ALA A 308 4.73 -10.02 -24.20
N ASN A 309 4.90 -9.20 -25.22
CA ASN A 309 6.20 -8.77 -25.77
C ASN A 309 6.60 -7.33 -25.38
N GLY A 310 5.93 -6.75 -24.41
CA GLY A 310 6.11 -5.35 -23.97
C GLY A 310 7.20 -5.14 -22.92
#